data_8c7228133439c7c7ad3b3023524b73c8
#
_entry.id   8c7228133439c7c7ad3b3023524b73c8
#
_cell.length_a   1.000
_cell.length_b   1.000
_cell.length_c   1.000
_cell.angle_alpha   90.00
_cell.angle_beta   90.00
_cell.angle_gamma   90.00
#
_symmetry.space_group_name_H-M   'P 1'
#
loop_
_entity.id
_entity.type
_entity.pdbx_description
1 polymer ?
#
loop_
_entity_poly.entity_id
_entity_poly.type
_entity_poly.pdbx_seq_one_letter_code
_entity_poly.pdbx_strand_id
1 'polypeptide(L)'
;MAEINLYFIFIGSIGFDLLIGDPRFIIHPVQIIGIYIKQITNFFIHNFKKNKRILFWGGLFIALSTIATSFVIGKIIELIFIQSKSNLIFGILIFLGLSSCLASKSLISSVKEISNLINDNITDQKTEQIVKEKVQRIVSRDVSTASLEHLLRSSIESLTENSVDGIFGPLFWIFIGTVFIKFSIFLPGPLSLGFSYKAISTLDSMIGYKYDQYKYLGFFSAKIEDCSTFLPSRLVLLLSLIHI
;
A
#
# COMPACT_ATOMS: atom_id res chain seq x y z
N MET A 1 8.77 23.18 -17.71
CA MET A 1 9.75 23.04 -16.61
C MET A 1 9.19 22.27 -15.42
N ALA A 2 8.05 22.66 -14.83
CA ALA A 2 7.49 21.95 -13.66
C ALA A 2 7.17 20.47 -13.93
N GLU A 3 6.70 20.13 -15.12
CA GLU A 3 6.40 18.75 -15.53
C GLU A 3 7.67 17.88 -15.62
N ILE A 4 8.74 18.41 -16.20
CA ILE A 4 10.04 17.72 -16.27
C ILE A 4 10.57 17.43 -14.86
N ASN A 5 10.40 18.40 -13.93
CA ASN A 5 10.79 18.21 -12.54
C ASN A 5 10.00 17.07 -11.87
N LEU A 6 8.70 16.90 -12.15
CA LEU A 6 7.89 15.81 -11.60
C LEU A 6 8.35 14.41 -12.04
N TYR A 7 8.83 14.26 -13.29
CA TYR A 7 9.43 13.00 -13.74
C TYR A 7 10.69 12.64 -12.98
N PHE A 8 11.61 13.62 -12.81
CA PHE A 8 12.82 13.38 -12.04
C PHE A 8 12.51 13.09 -10.57
N ILE A 9 11.52 13.76 -9.98
CA ILE A 9 11.05 13.50 -8.63
C ILE A 9 10.52 12.07 -8.53
N PHE A 10 9.71 11.62 -9.50
CA PHE A 10 9.17 10.26 -9.53
C PHE A 10 10.27 9.20 -9.64
N ILE A 11 11.19 9.33 -10.60
CA ILE A 11 12.32 8.39 -10.77
C ILE A 11 13.19 8.38 -9.51
N GLY A 12 13.48 9.56 -8.97
CA GLY A 12 14.27 9.69 -7.74
C GLY A 12 13.60 9.03 -6.54
N SER A 13 12.26 9.13 -6.41
CA SER A 13 11.51 8.51 -5.31
C SER A 13 11.56 6.98 -5.35
N ILE A 14 11.55 6.38 -6.55
CA ILE A 14 11.76 4.94 -6.72
C ILE A 14 13.16 4.53 -6.26
N GLY A 15 14.19 5.25 -6.72
CA GLY A 15 15.57 4.99 -6.30
C GLY A 15 15.77 5.13 -4.79
N PHE A 16 15.14 6.14 -4.18
CA PHE A 16 15.20 6.36 -2.74
C PHE A 16 14.55 5.23 -1.96
N ASP A 17 13.35 4.78 -2.34
CA ASP A 17 12.69 3.65 -1.68
C ASP A 17 13.50 2.35 -1.82
N LEU A 18 14.07 2.06 -2.99
CA LEU A 18 14.93 0.89 -3.21
C LEU A 18 16.20 0.90 -2.35
N LEU A 19 16.85 2.06 -2.20
CA LEU A 19 18.14 2.17 -1.52
C LEU A 19 17.99 2.40 -0.01
N ILE A 20 17.12 3.31 0.40
CA ILE A 20 16.96 3.78 1.78
C ILE A 20 15.72 3.14 2.43
N GLY A 21 14.60 3.05 1.70
CA GLY A 21 13.30 2.62 2.24
C GLY A 21 12.73 3.67 3.20
N ASP A 22 11.83 3.24 4.07
CA ASP A 22 11.13 4.11 5.01
C ASP A 22 11.99 4.46 6.23
N PRO A 23 12.36 5.72 6.43
CA PRO A 23 13.08 6.14 7.63
C PRO A 23 12.19 6.04 8.87
N ARG A 24 12.62 5.27 9.87
CA ARG A 24 11.83 4.98 11.09
C ARG A 24 11.51 6.20 11.97
N PHE A 25 12.18 7.33 11.77
CA PHE A 25 12.04 8.55 12.57
C PHE A 25 11.07 9.57 11.97
N ILE A 26 10.54 9.32 10.77
CA ILE A 26 9.53 10.17 10.14
C ILE A 26 8.17 9.49 10.29
N ILE A 27 7.16 10.26 10.73
CA ILE A 27 5.78 9.75 10.76
C ILE A 27 5.36 9.44 9.34
N HIS A 28 5.16 8.15 9.08
CA HIS A 28 4.84 7.68 7.74
C HIS A 28 3.39 8.06 7.38
N PRO A 29 3.12 8.63 6.18
CA PRO A 29 1.77 9.00 5.76
C PRO A 29 0.74 7.87 5.91
N VAL A 30 1.14 6.62 5.67
CA VAL A 30 0.28 5.43 5.87
C VAL A 30 -0.15 5.26 7.33
N GLN A 31 0.70 5.61 8.30
CA GLN A 31 0.33 5.55 9.71
C GLN A 31 -0.78 6.55 10.03
N ILE A 32 -0.72 7.76 9.46
CA ILE A 32 -1.77 8.78 9.62
C ILE A 32 -3.08 8.28 9.02
N ILE A 33 -3.03 7.72 7.81
CA ILE A 33 -4.19 7.10 7.16
C ILE A 33 -4.75 5.98 8.05
N GLY A 34 -3.88 5.10 8.57
CA GLY A 34 -4.28 4.00 9.45
C GLY A 34 -4.93 4.46 10.76
N ILE A 35 -4.42 5.52 11.39
CA ILE A 35 -5.03 6.13 12.59
C ILE A 35 -6.43 6.65 12.27
N TYR A 36 -6.59 7.36 11.16
CA TYR A 36 -7.87 7.88 10.70
C TYR A 36 -8.89 6.74 10.47
N ILE A 37 -8.50 5.72 9.72
CA ILE A 37 -9.34 4.52 9.48
C ILE A 37 -9.75 3.89 10.82
N LYS A 38 -8.79 3.65 11.71
CA LYS A 38 -9.03 3.02 13.03
C LYS A 38 -10.03 3.81 13.88
N GLN A 39 -9.88 5.13 13.93
CA GLN A 39 -10.76 5.98 14.73
C GLN A 39 -12.21 5.91 14.24
N ILE A 40 -12.44 6.06 12.93
CA ILE A 40 -13.79 6.04 12.37
C ILE A 40 -14.38 4.62 12.42
N THR A 41 -13.58 3.59 12.14
CA THR A 41 -14.00 2.18 12.27
C THR A 41 -14.46 1.87 13.68
N ASN A 42 -13.69 2.25 14.69
CA ASN A 42 -14.05 2.04 16.08
C ASN A 42 -15.34 2.78 16.46
N PHE A 43 -15.55 3.99 15.96
CA PHE A 43 -16.79 4.73 16.17
C PHE A 43 -18.01 3.97 15.63
N PHE A 44 -17.96 3.46 14.39
CA PHE A 44 -19.07 2.71 13.81
C PHE A 44 -19.30 1.37 14.52
N ILE A 45 -18.22 0.66 14.85
CA ILE A 45 -18.32 -0.63 15.54
C ILE A 45 -18.89 -0.44 16.94
N HIS A 46 -18.41 0.53 17.71
CA HIS A 46 -18.87 0.77 19.07
C HIS A 46 -20.36 1.15 19.13
N ASN A 47 -20.78 2.06 18.24
CA ASN A 47 -22.13 2.61 18.31
C ASN A 47 -23.19 1.77 17.55
N PHE A 48 -22.79 1.01 16.52
CA PHE A 48 -23.71 0.37 15.57
C PHE A 48 -23.47 -1.10 15.32
N LYS A 49 -22.73 -1.80 16.20
CA LYS A 49 -22.33 -3.21 16.06
C LYS A 49 -23.48 -4.14 15.63
N LYS A 50 -24.71 -3.91 16.14
CA LYS A 50 -25.89 -4.75 15.87
C LYS A 50 -26.60 -4.41 14.57
N ASN A 51 -26.33 -3.26 13.96
CA ASN A 51 -27.05 -2.79 12.78
C ASN A 51 -26.23 -2.97 11.50
N LYS A 52 -26.47 -4.09 10.82
CA LYS A 52 -25.75 -4.46 9.58
C LYS A 52 -25.87 -3.42 8.47
N ARG A 53 -27.03 -2.74 8.35
CA ARG A 53 -27.24 -1.69 7.32
C ARG A 53 -26.40 -0.45 7.60
N ILE A 54 -26.34 -0.02 8.86
CA ILE A 54 -25.52 1.14 9.25
C ILE A 54 -24.03 0.81 9.06
N LEU A 55 -23.58 -0.40 9.42
CA LEU A 55 -22.21 -0.84 9.18
C LEU A 55 -21.88 -0.86 7.68
N PHE A 56 -22.78 -1.33 6.83
CA PHE A 56 -22.57 -1.36 5.37
C PHE A 56 -22.37 0.05 4.80
N TRP A 57 -23.29 0.98 5.08
CA TRP A 57 -23.16 2.37 4.61
C TRP A 57 -22.02 3.14 5.31
N GLY A 58 -21.75 2.80 6.57
CA GLY A 58 -20.57 3.28 7.31
C GLY A 58 -19.28 2.88 6.63
N GLY A 59 -19.19 1.65 6.11
CA GLY A 59 -18.06 1.19 5.31
C GLY A 59 -17.85 1.99 4.03
N LEU A 60 -18.92 2.31 3.31
CA LEU A 60 -18.85 3.21 2.16
C LEU A 60 -18.33 4.59 2.55
N PHE A 61 -18.86 5.16 3.65
CA PHE A 61 -18.42 6.45 4.15
C PHE A 61 -16.92 6.44 4.53
N ILE A 62 -16.47 5.41 5.24
CA ILE A 62 -15.05 5.27 5.62
C ILE A 62 -14.18 5.20 4.36
N ALA A 63 -14.55 4.36 3.40
CA ALA A 63 -13.78 4.20 2.17
C ALA A 63 -13.70 5.52 1.39
N LEU A 64 -14.84 6.15 1.09
CA LEU A 64 -14.87 7.39 0.30
C LEU A 64 -14.17 8.55 1.02
N SER A 65 -14.39 8.73 2.34
CA SER A 65 -13.75 9.81 3.09
C SER A 65 -12.23 9.65 3.17
N THR A 66 -11.73 8.42 3.38
CA THR A 66 -10.29 8.17 3.44
C THR A 66 -9.62 8.39 2.08
N ILE A 67 -10.22 7.88 1.00
CA ILE A 67 -9.70 8.05 -0.36
C ILE A 67 -9.73 9.53 -0.76
N ALA A 68 -10.86 10.21 -0.52
CA ALA A 68 -11.02 11.61 -0.87
C ALA A 68 -10.05 12.52 -0.11
N THR A 69 -9.87 12.33 1.19
CA THR A 69 -8.91 13.12 1.98
C THR A 69 -7.47 12.89 1.51
N SER A 70 -7.08 11.65 1.25
CA SER A 70 -5.75 11.31 0.72
C SER A 70 -5.51 11.93 -0.65
N PHE A 71 -6.50 11.85 -1.54
CA PHE A 71 -6.47 12.49 -2.86
C PHE A 71 -6.32 14.00 -2.77
N VAL A 72 -7.15 14.67 -1.97
CA VAL A 72 -7.16 16.12 -1.83
C VAL A 72 -5.83 16.63 -1.26
N ILE A 73 -5.27 15.97 -0.25
CA ILE A 73 -3.98 16.33 0.32
C ILE A 73 -2.89 16.24 -0.75
N GLY A 74 -2.80 15.13 -1.48
CA GLY A 74 -1.85 14.96 -2.57
C GLY A 74 -2.02 16.04 -3.65
N LYS A 75 -3.26 16.31 -4.04
CA LYS A 75 -3.59 17.30 -5.07
C LYS A 75 -3.24 18.73 -4.67
N ILE A 76 -3.49 19.11 -3.43
CA ILE A 76 -3.12 20.46 -2.92
C ILE A 76 -1.60 20.65 -2.99
N ILE A 77 -0.81 19.66 -2.55
CA ILE A 77 0.66 19.72 -2.59
C ILE A 77 1.14 19.87 -4.03
N GLU A 78 0.58 19.12 -4.97
CA GLU A 78 0.92 19.21 -6.40
C GLU A 78 0.59 20.58 -6.99
N LEU A 79 -0.61 21.11 -6.72
CA LEU A 79 -1.02 22.42 -7.24
C LEU A 79 -0.12 23.54 -6.71
N ILE A 80 0.21 23.53 -5.42
CA ILE A 80 1.11 24.53 -4.84
C ILE A 80 2.51 24.42 -5.48
N PHE A 81 3.03 23.19 -5.68
CA PHE A 81 4.32 22.98 -6.33
C PHE A 81 4.35 23.55 -7.75
N ILE A 82 3.30 23.30 -8.53
CA ILE A 82 3.23 23.78 -9.93
C ILE A 82 3.05 25.29 -9.97
N GLN A 83 2.16 25.87 -9.15
CA GLN A 83 1.89 27.31 -9.11
C GLN A 83 3.07 28.14 -8.56
N SER A 84 3.83 27.57 -7.60
CA SER A 84 5.01 28.23 -7.03
C SER A 84 6.29 28.10 -7.89
N LYS A 85 6.15 27.76 -9.17
CA LYS A 85 7.26 27.55 -10.11
C LYS A 85 8.30 26.54 -9.60
N SER A 86 7.82 25.42 -9.06
CA SER A 86 8.66 24.31 -8.55
C SER A 86 9.43 24.65 -7.27
N ASN A 87 8.73 25.15 -6.26
CA ASN A 87 9.30 25.41 -4.94
C ASN A 87 9.93 24.14 -4.35
N LEU A 88 11.17 24.26 -3.86
CA LEU A 88 11.97 23.16 -3.34
C LEU A 88 11.27 22.40 -2.19
N ILE A 89 10.60 23.10 -1.28
CA ILE A 89 9.91 22.49 -0.12
C ILE A 89 8.81 21.56 -0.61
N PHE A 90 7.95 22.01 -1.53
CA PHE A 90 6.89 21.18 -2.08
C PHE A 90 7.42 20.05 -2.97
N GLY A 91 8.56 20.27 -3.66
CA GLY A 91 9.28 19.23 -4.38
C GLY A 91 9.76 18.10 -3.44
N ILE A 92 10.30 18.44 -2.28
CA ILE A 92 10.70 17.47 -1.25
C ILE A 92 9.47 16.75 -0.68
N LEU A 93 8.36 17.45 -0.44
CA LEU A 93 7.13 16.83 0.03
C LEU A 93 6.56 15.83 -0.98
N ILE A 94 6.58 16.15 -2.27
CA ILE A 94 6.18 15.22 -3.33
C ILE A 94 7.12 14.02 -3.37
N PHE A 95 8.43 14.25 -3.34
CA PHE A 95 9.45 13.22 -3.36
C PHE A 95 9.28 12.20 -2.20
N LEU A 96 9.19 12.69 -0.96
CA LEU A 96 8.98 11.85 0.21
C LEU A 96 7.61 11.19 0.21
N GLY A 97 6.56 11.91 -0.23
CA GLY A 97 5.22 11.37 -0.36
C GLY A 97 5.14 10.22 -1.36
N LEU A 98 5.75 10.35 -2.55
CA LEU A 98 5.81 9.30 -3.55
C LEU A 98 6.63 8.09 -3.07
N SER A 99 7.80 8.35 -2.44
CA SER A 99 8.61 7.27 -1.85
C SER A 99 7.81 6.49 -0.80
N SER A 100 7.06 7.17 0.06
CA SER A 100 6.24 6.53 1.10
C SER A 100 5.06 5.70 0.55
N CYS A 101 4.70 5.86 -0.71
CA CYS A 101 3.72 4.97 -1.35
C CYS A 101 4.29 3.61 -1.72
N LEU A 102 5.61 3.51 -1.87
CA LEU A 102 6.33 2.30 -2.25
C LEU A 102 6.81 1.54 -1.01
N ALA A 103 7.07 0.24 -1.18
CA ALA A 103 7.55 -0.62 -0.12
C ALA A 103 8.62 -1.60 -0.62
N SER A 104 9.39 -1.21 -1.66
CA SER A 104 10.30 -2.12 -2.37
C SER A 104 11.41 -2.64 -1.47
N LYS A 105 12.09 -1.76 -0.72
CA LYS A 105 13.16 -2.18 0.20
C LYS A 105 12.64 -3.05 1.32
N SER A 106 11.50 -2.69 1.90
CA SER A 106 10.88 -3.48 2.97
C SER A 106 10.56 -4.89 2.50
N LEU A 107 9.96 -5.03 1.30
CA LEU A 107 9.63 -6.33 0.73
C LEU A 107 10.88 -7.15 0.40
N ILE A 108 11.89 -6.55 -0.25
CA ILE A 108 13.17 -7.22 -0.57
C ILE A 108 13.86 -7.69 0.72
N SER A 109 13.85 -6.88 1.77
CA SER A 109 14.42 -7.26 3.06
C SER A 109 13.72 -8.46 3.68
N SER A 110 12.38 -8.49 3.62
CA SER A 110 11.57 -9.61 4.12
C SER A 110 11.85 -10.91 3.34
N VAL A 111 11.96 -10.82 2.01
CA VAL A 111 12.32 -11.97 1.16
C VAL A 111 13.69 -12.50 1.53
N LYS A 112 14.71 -11.62 1.64
CA LYS A 112 16.07 -12.02 2.01
C LYS A 112 16.13 -12.67 3.39
N GLU A 113 15.41 -12.13 4.34
CA GLU A 113 15.36 -12.64 5.70
C GLU A 113 14.80 -14.07 5.75
N ILE A 114 13.69 -14.33 5.03
CA ILE A 114 13.11 -15.67 4.94
C ILE A 114 14.03 -16.61 4.16
N SER A 115 14.58 -16.18 3.04
CA SER A 115 15.48 -17.00 2.21
C SER A 115 16.73 -17.44 2.98
N ASN A 116 17.35 -16.55 3.74
CA ASN A 116 18.53 -16.88 4.55
C ASN A 116 18.21 -17.94 5.61
N LEU A 117 17.08 -17.80 6.32
CA LEU A 117 16.66 -18.76 7.33
C LEU A 117 16.39 -20.17 6.76
N ILE A 118 15.94 -20.24 5.50
CA ILE A 118 15.68 -21.52 4.81
C ILE A 118 17.00 -22.17 4.39
N ASN A 119 17.96 -21.38 3.90
CA ASN A 119 19.25 -21.88 3.45
C ASN A 119 20.15 -22.39 4.59
N ASP A 120 19.95 -21.89 5.82
CA ASP A 120 20.71 -22.30 7.02
C ASP A 120 20.37 -23.70 7.55
N ASN A 121 19.72 -24.56 6.73
CA ASN A 121 19.27 -25.91 7.09
C ASN A 121 18.45 -25.93 8.39
N ILE A 122 17.15 -25.91 8.26
CA ILE A 122 16.21 -25.99 9.40
C ILE A 122 16.29 -27.39 10.01
N THR A 123 17.34 -27.65 10.78
CA THR A 123 17.56 -28.94 11.49
C THR A 123 17.14 -28.86 12.94
N ASP A 124 16.94 -27.66 13.48
CA ASP A 124 16.66 -27.44 14.90
C ASP A 124 15.25 -26.82 15.08
N GLN A 125 14.51 -27.33 16.07
CA GLN A 125 13.17 -26.83 16.44
C GLN A 125 13.15 -25.32 16.72
N LYS A 126 14.23 -24.78 17.25
CA LYS A 126 14.37 -23.35 17.53
C LYS A 126 14.39 -22.52 16.26
N THR A 127 15.06 -22.96 15.22
CA THR A 127 15.11 -22.30 13.90
C THR A 127 13.74 -22.36 13.22
N GLU A 128 13.04 -23.51 13.32
CA GLU A 128 11.68 -23.65 12.79
C GLU A 128 10.70 -22.64 13.44
N GLN A 129 10.81 -22.45 14.76
CA GLN A 129 9.95 -21.48 15.46
C GLN A 129 10.24 -20.05 15.03
N ILE A 130 11.51 -19.67 14.83
CA ILE A 130 11.89 -18.35 14.33
C ILE A 130 11.32 -18.12 12.92
N VAL A 131 11.38 -19.14 12.05
CA VAL A 131 10.77 -19.06 10.71
C VAL A 131 9.25 -18.83 10.81
N LYS A 132 8.56 -19.60 11.65
CA LYS A 132 7.10 -19.42 11.88
C LYS A 132 6.77 -18.01 12.34
N GLU A 133 7.48 -17.45 13.28
CA GLU A 133 7.26 -16.08 13.78
C GLU A 133 7.50 -15.03 12.69
N LYS A 134 8.49 -15.21 11.84
CA LYS A 134 8.78 -14.27 10.76
C LYS A 134 7.76 -14.38 9.62
N VAL A 135 7.38 -15.59 9.25
CA VAL A 135 6.34 -15.83 8.25
C VAL A 135 4.99 -15.30 8.75
N GLN A 136 4.66 -15.46 10.05
CA GLN A 136 3.43 -14.92 10.64
C GLN A 136 3.31 -13.40 10.50
N ARG A 137 4.41 -12.66 10.42
CA ARG A 137 4.38 -11.19 10.22
C ARG A 137 3.98 -10.77 8.80
N ILE A 138 4.10 -11.68 7.84
CA ILE A 138 3.87 -11.42 6.42
C ILE A 138 2.55 -12.04 5.97
N VAL A 139 2.14 -13.14 6.62
CA VAL A 139 0.96 -13.93 6.27
C VAL A 139 -0.19 -13.59 7.22
N SER A 140 -1.37 -13.31 6.65
CA SER A 140 -2.57 -12.99 7.45
C SER A 140 -3.20 -14.21 8.15
N ARG A 141 -2.78 -15.43 7.81
CA ARG A 141 -3.30 -16.68 8.39
C ARG A 141 -2.44 -17.12 9.58
N ASP A 142 -3.05 -17.85 10.52
CA ASP A 142 -2.29 -18.50 11.58
C ASP A 142 -1.46 -19.65 10.99
N VAL A 143 -0.14 -19.56 11.18
CA VAL A 143 0.84 -20.54 10.67
C VAL A 143 1.53 -21.31 11.79
N SER A 144 1.07 -21.19 13.04
CA SER A 144 1.69 -21.82 14.23
C SER A 144 1.80 -23.34 14.12
N THR A 145 0.82 -23.99 13.48
CA THR A 145 0.76 -25.46 13.28
C THR A 145 1.14 -25.90 11.87
N ALA A 146 1.56 -24.95 11.00
CA ALA A 146 1.85 -25.27 9.62
C ALA A 146 3.17 -26.03 9.46
N SER A 147 3.21 -26.95 8.50
CA SER A 147 4.45 -27.61 8.08
C SER A 147 5.37 -26.61 7.34
N LEU A 148 6.66 -26.91 7.27
CA LEU A 148 7.63 -26.06 6.57
C LEU A 148 7.23 -25.78 5.11
N GLU A 149 6.75 -26.79 4.39
CA GLU A 149 6.28 -26.65 3.01
C GLU A 149 5.10 -25.66 2.92
N HIS A 150 4.13 -25.74 3.82
CA HIS A 150 3.00 -24.82 3.90
C HIS A 150 3.46 -23.40 4.27
N LEU A 151 4.45 -23.26 5.14
CA LEU A 151 5.04 -21.95 5.47
C LEU A 151 5.68 -21.29 4.26
N LEU A 152 6.46 -22.03 3.49
CA LEU A 152 7.10 -21.55 2.27
C LEU A 152 6.07 -21.11 1.23
N ARG A 153 5.09 -21.97 0.96
CA ARG A 153 4.02 -21.67 0.02
C ARG A 153 3.25 -20.41 0.43
N SER A 154 2.84 -20.32 1.68
CA SER A 154 2.11 -19.15 2.20
C SER A 154 2.97 -17.88 2.15
N SER A 155 4.29 -18.00 2.38
CA SER A 155 5.21 -16.87 2.26
C SER A 155 5.28 -16.37 0.82
N ILE A 156 5.42 -17.26 -0.17
CA ILE A 156 5.50 -16.91 -1.59
C ILE A 156 4.18 -16.26 -2.05
N GLU A 157 3.03 -16.83 -1.66
CA GLU A 157 1.71 -16.26 -1.95
C GLU A 157 1.61 -14.82 -1.42
N SER A 158 1.90 -14.60 -0.12
CA SER A 158 1.82 -13.28 0.49
C SER A 158 2.84 -12.28 -0.05
N LEU A 159 4.06 -12.73 -0.35
CA LEU A 159 5.08 -11.87 -0.95
C LEU A 159 4.69 -11.44 -2.36
N THR A 160 4.06 -12.33 -3.14
CA THR A 160 3.56 -12.03 -4.48
C THR A 160 2.41 -11.01 -4.40
N GLU A 161 1.44 -11.21 -3.50
CA GLU A 161 0.36 -10.28 -3.24
C GLU A 161 0.90 -8.92 -2.80
N ASN A 162 1.75 -8.90 -1.77
CA ASN A 162 2.38 -7.67 -1.28
C ASN A 162 3.24 -6.95 -2.32
N SER A 163 3.79 -7.65 -3.33
CA SER A 163 4.52 -7.01 -4.41
C SER A 163 3.59 -6.22 -5.34
N VAL A 164 2.39 -6.72 -5.59
CA VAL A 164 1.37 -5.97 -6.34
C VAL A 164 0.92 -4.75 -5.54
N ASP A 165 0.59 -4.92 -4.27
CA ASP A 165 0.01 -3.86 -3.43
C ASP A 165 1.03 -2.80 -2.99
N GLY A 166 2.28 -3.22 -2.76
CA GLY A 166 3.33 -2.36 -2.23
C GLY A 166 4.28 -1.78 -3.27
N ILE A 167 4.31 -2.32 -4.49
CA ILE A 167 5.24 -1.88 -5.54
C ILE A 167 4.50 -1.57 -6.84
N PHE A 168 3.93 -2.58 -7.50
CA PHE A 168 3.42 -2.43 -8.85
C PHE A 168 2.14 -1.59 -8.93
N GLY A 169 1.23 -1.75 -7.98
CA GLY A 169 0.01 -0.96 -7.89
C GLY A 169 0.30 0.53 -7.69
N PRO A 170 1.07 0.92 -6.65
CA PRO A 170 1.45 2.32 -6.49
C PRO A 170 2.18 2.88 -7.71
N LEU A 171 3.17 2.15 -8.27
CA LEU A 171 3.90 2.58 -9.47
C LEU A 171 2.98 2.83 -10.66
N PHE A 172 2.01 1.95 -10.89
CA PHE A 172 1.04 2.09 -11.96
C PHE A 172 0.22 3.39 -11.81
N TRP A 173 -0.35 3.62 -10.63
CA TRP A 173 -1.20 4.78 -10.41
C TRP A 173 -0.40 6.09 -10.38
N ILE A 174 0.81 6.09 -9.82
CA ILE A 174 1.72 7.24 -9.86
C ILE A 174 2.11 7.56 -11.32
N PHE A 175 2.40 6.54 -12.13
CA PHE A 175 2.69 6.71 -13.55
C PHE A 175 1.51 7.31 -14.31
N ILE A 176 0.29 6.81 -14.10
CA ILE A 176 -0.93 7.36 -14.70
C ILE A 176 -1.10 8.84 -14.31
N GLY A 177 -0.91 9.19 -13.04
CA GLY A 177 -0.96 10.59 -12.58
C GLY A 177 0.11 11.46 -13.23
N THR A 178 1.31 10.92 -13.43
CA THR A 178 2.39 11.62 -14.12
C THR A 178 2.07 11.88 -15.59
N VAL A 179 1.33 10.98 -16.25
CA VAL A 179 0.83 11.19 -17.60
C VAL A 179 -0.31 12.20 -17.63
N PHE A 180 -1.27 12.10 -16.72
CA PHE A 180 -2.45 12.97 -16.69
C PHE A 180 -2.12 14.44 -16.49
N ILE A 181 -1.15 14.75 -15.65
CA ILE A 181 -0.76 16.14 -15.35
C ILE A 181 -0.19 16.88 -16.59
N LYS A 182 0.26 16.14 -17.60
CA LYS A 182 0.69 16.73 -18.89
C LYS A 182 -0.48 17.32 -19.69
N PHE A 183 -1.66 16.71 -19.57
CA PHE A 183 -2.84 17.19 -20.30
C PHE A 183 -3.49 18.37 -19.61
N SER A 184 -3.52 18.37 -18.27
CA SER A 184 -4.02 19.49 -17.48
C SER A 184 -3.56 19.39 -16.03
N ILE A 185 -3.20 20.55 -15.44
CA ILE A 185 -2.88 20.67 -14.01
C ILE A 185 -4.07 20.37 -13.10
N PHE A 186 -5.30 20.39 -13.63
CA PHE A 186 -6.51 20.06 -12.88
C PHE A 186 -6.77 18.54 -12.82
N LEU A 187 -6.16 17.77 -13.72
CA LEU A 187 -6.26 16.31 -13.67
C LEU A 187 -5.48 15.76 -12.46
N PRO A 188 -5.83 14.53 -12.00
CA PRO A 188 -5.09 13.86 -10.93
C PRO A 188 -3.59 13.75 -11.28
N GLY A 189 -2.74 14.09 -10.34
CA GLY A 189 -1.29 13.96 -10.52
C GLY A 189 -0.71 12.72 -9.83
N PRO A 190 0.63 12.56 -9.85
CA PRO A 190 1.29 11.37 -9.31
C PRO A 190 1.10 11.20 -7.80
N LEU A 191 1.17 12.28 -7.01
CA LEU A 191 1.02 12.19 -5.56
C LEU A 191 -0.42 11.96 -5.14
N SER A 192 -1.38 12.63 -5.81
CA SER A 192 -2.81 12.47 -5.53
C SER A 192 -3.28 11.04 -5.83
N LEU A 193 -2.86 10.42 -6.96
CA LEU A 193 -3.17 9.04 -7.27
C LEU A 193 -2.38 8.04 -6.41
N GLY A 194 -1.11 8.30 -6.13
CA GLY A 194 -0.30 7.48 -5.23
C GLY A 194 -0.91 7.39 -3.82
N PHE A 195 -1.29 8.53 -3.23
CA PHE A 195 -1.93 8.57 -1.92
C PHE A 195 -3.31 7.91 -1.93
N SER A 196 -4.10 8.09 -3.00
CA SER A 196 -5.40 7.43 -3.13
C SER A 196 -5.26 5.91 -3.16
N TYR A 197 -4.33 5.40 -3.98
CA TYR A 197 -4.06 3.96 -4.03
C TYR A 197 -3.56 3.43 -2.68
N LYS A 198 -2.65 4.15 -2.02
CA LYS A 198 -2.15 3.75 -0.70
C LYS A 198 -3.25 3.75 0.36
N ALA A 199 -4.19 4.70 0.29
CA ALA A 199 -5.39 4.71 1.14
C ALA A 199 -6.28 3.49 0.88
N ILE A 200 -6.49 3.11 -0.39
CA ILE A 200 -7.28 1.93 -0.78
C ILE A 200 -6.64 0.65 -0.23
N SER A 201 -5.35 0.43 -0.47
CA SER A 201 -4.62 -0.74 0.03
C SER A 201 -4.60 -0.79 1.57
N THR A 202 -4.47 0.36 2.25
CA THR A 202 -4.51 0.43 3.72
C THR A 202 -5.91 0.13 4.25
N LEU A 203 -6.96 0.59 3.59
CA LEU A 203 -8.35 0.28 3.93
C LEU A 203 -8.61 -1.22 3.86
N ASP A 204 -8.22 -1.87 2.76
CA ASP A 204 -8.41 -3.31 2.60
C ASP A 204 -7.66 -4.09 3.68
N SER A 205 -6.39 -3.79 3.89
CA SER A 205 -5.57 -4.47 4.92
C SER A 205 -6.06 -4.27 6.35
N MET A 206 -6.78 -3.17 6.66
CA MET A 206 -7.30 -2.89 8.00
C MET A 206 -8.72 -3.40 8.25
N ILE A 207 -9.60 -3.32 7.26
CA ILE A 207 -11.03 -3.59 7.41
C ILE A 207 -11.63 -4.50 6.32
N GLY A 208 -10.88 -4.87 5.27
CA GLY A 208 -11.35 -5.71 4.14
C GLY A 208 -11.70 -7.15 4.47
N TYR A 209 -11.74 -7.51 5.75
CA TYR A 209 -11.98 -8.88 6.22
C TYR A 209 -13.43 -9.34 6.07
N LYS A 210 -13.61 -10.66 5.81
CA LYS A 210 -14.94 -11.28 5.58
C LYS A 210 -15.59 -11.85 6.84
N TYR A 211 -15.06 -11.60 8.04
CA TYR A 211 -15.58 -12.15 9.29
C TYR A 211 -16.24 -11.08 10.16
N ASP A 212 -17.20 -11.51 11.01
CA ASP A 212 -17.93 -10.69 11.96
C ASP A 212 -18.48 -9.36 11.41
N GLN A 213 -18.24 -8.29 12.12
CA GLN A 213 -18.67 -6.93 11.80
C GLN A 213 -17.93 -6.33 10.59
N TYR A 214 -16.69 -6.77 10.32
CA TYR A 214 -15.92 -6.36 9.17
C TYR A 214 -16.53 -6.82 7.85
N LYS A 215 -17.29 -7.92 7.84
CA LYS A 215 -17.99 -8.40 6.64
C LYS A 215 -18.88 -7.34 5.99
N TYR A 216 -19.50 -6.47 6.80
CA TYR A 216 -20.37 -5.39 6.30
C TYR A 216 -19.59 -4.09 6.14
N LEU A 217 -18.75 -3.76 7.11
CA LEU A 217 -17.99 -2.51 7.13
C LEU A 217 -16.89 -2.49 6.07
N GLY A 218 -16.18 -3.59 5.86
CA GLY A 218 -15.07 -3.72 4.92
C GLY A 218 -15.47 -4.06 3.48
N PHE A 219 -16.78 -4.26 3.21
CA PHE A 219 -17.24 -4.68 1.89
C PHE A 219 -16.77 -3.75 0.76
N PHE A 220 -16.93 -2.44 0.94
CA PHE A 220 -16.54 -1.47 -0.07
C PHE A 220 -15.01 -1.34 -0.18
N SER A 221 -14.29 -1.44 0.93
CA SER A 221 -12.82 -1.41 0.95
C SER A 221 -12.25 -2.53 0.10
N ALA A 222 -12.70 -3.77 0.30
CA ALA A 222 -12.27 -4.92 -0.49
C ALA A 222 -12.65 -4.78 -1.98
N LYS A 223 -13.86 -4.28 -2.28
CA LYS A 223 -14.29 -4.12 -3.68
C LYS A 223 -13.55 -3.03 -4.43
N ILE A 224 -13.26 -1.91 -3.78
CA ILE A 224 -12.50 -0.81 -4.38
C ILE A 224 -11.04 -1.27 -4.60
N GLU A 225 -10.48 -2.03 -3.65
CA GLU A 225 -9.16 -2.62 -3.79
C GLU A 225 -9.11 -3.59 -4.96
N ASP A 226 -10.01 -4.59 -5.04
CA ASP A 226 -10.15 -5.52 -6.18
C ASP A 226 -10.16 -4.78 -7.54
N CYS A 227 -10.89 -3.64 -7.63
CA CYS A 227 -10.95 -2.83 -8.85
C CYS A 227 -9.65 -2.07 -9.14
N SER A 228 -9.01 -1.52 -8.12
CA SER A 228 -7.81 -0.70 -8.27
C SER A 228 -6.56 -1.52 -8.59
N THR A 229 -6.50 -2.78 -8.13
CA THR A 229 -5.41 -3.72 -8.40
C THR A 229 -5.62 -4.54 -9.65
N PHE A 230 -6.83 -4.52 -10.22
CA PHE A 230 -7.18 -5.35 -11.39
C PHE A 230 -6.23 -5.16 -12.57
N LEU A 231 -5.96 -3.93 -13.00
CA LEU A 231 -5.04 -3.63 -14.10
C LEU A 231 -3.57 -3.86 -13.72
N PRO A 232 -3.06 -3.33 -12.60
CA PRO A 232 -1.68 -3.57 -12.18
C PRO A 232 -1.32 -5.04 -12.10
N SER A 233 -2.17 -5.88 -11.51
CA SER A 233 -1.92 -7.32 -11.35
C SER A 233 -1.80 -8.06 -12.69
N ARG A 234 -2.61 -7.68 -13.70
CA ARG A 234 -2.53 -8.29 -15.04
C ARG A 234 -1.28 -7.85 -15.79
N LEU A 235 -0.88 -6.59 -15.64
CA LEU A 235 0.37 -6.12 -16.23
C LEU A 235 1.58 -6.85 -15.63
N VAL A 236 1.59 -7.06 -14.32
CA VAL A 236 2.64 -7.85 -13.65
C VAL A 236 2.68 -9.27 -14.18
N LEU A 237 1.51 -9.92 -14.31
CA LEU A 237 1.42 -11.27 -14.88
C LEU A 237 2.00 -11.33 -16.31
N LEU A 238 1.62 -10.38 -17.18
CA LEU A 238 2.14 -10.31 -18.55
C LEU A 238 3.66 -10.10 -18.55
N LEU A 239 4.18 -9.20 -17.72
CA LEU A 239 5.62 -8.95 -17.60
C LEU A 239 6.37 -10.18 -17.09
N SER A 240 5.82 -10.94 -16.14
CA SER A 240 6.44 -12.16 -15.63
C SER A 240 6.51 -13.25 -16.70
N LEU A 241 5.48 -13.38 -17.55
CA LEU A 241 5.48 -14.35 -18.65
C LEU A 241 6.49 -14.03 -19.75
N ILE A 242 6.92 -12.76 -19.91
CA ILE A 242 7.95 -12.36 -20.86
C ILE A 242 9.36 -12.76 -20.38
N HIS A 243 9.53 -12.91 -19.05
CA HIS A 243 10.83 -13.20 -18.44
C HIS A 243 11.04 -14.66 -18.05
N ILE A 244 10.05 -15.55 -18.30
CA ILE A 244 10.16 -16.99 -18.18
C ILE A 244 10.49 -17.60 -19.55
#